data_eb063e7ed371ab94333c66748a2774d1
#
_entry.id   eb063e7ed371ab94333c66748a2774d1
#
_cell.length_a   1.000
_cell.length_b   1.000
_cell.length_c   1.000
_cell.angle_alpha   90.00
_cell.angle_beta   90.00
_cell.angle_gamma   90.00
#
_symmetry.space_group_name_H-M   'P 1'
#
loop_
_entity.id
_entity.type
_entity.pdbx_description
1 polymer ?
#
loop_
_entity_poly.entity_id
_entity_poly.type
_entity_poly.pdbx_seq_one_letter_code
_entity_poly.pdbx_strand_id
1 'polypeptide(L)'
;MSKIYEVTQNVLNIRYNESNKWKGQSGSYKGFCVFENTDYSIRAGIKILRSYNKRGIKNIRDIIKAFAPPSENDTEKYIKSVCRWTGYDPQMELTSPVIASMVIAAMIRMETGLQLSASHVYEIIINTK
;
A
#
# COMPACT_ATOMS: atom_id res chain seq x y z
N MET A 1 -9.96 2.99 13.85
CA MET A 1 -9.06 2.01 13.24
C MET A 1 -9.87 0.90 12.59
N SER A 2 -9.57 0.61 11.36
CA SER A 2 -10.33 -0.39 10.61
C SER A 2 -9.94 -1.82 11.00
N LYS A 3 -10.94 -2.66 11.26
CA LYS A 3 -10.78 -4.09 11.49
C LYS A 3 -11.20 -4.90 10.26
N ILE A 4 -11.53 -4.22 9.17
CA ILE A 4 -12.02 -4.91 7.96
C ILE A 4 -10.96 -5.84 7.38
N TYR A 5 -9.67 -5.55 7.61
CA TYR A 5 -8.59 -6.40 7.12
C TYR A 5 -8.63 -7.81 7.74
N GLU A 6 -9.23 -7.97 8.91
CA GLU A 6 -9.37 -9.30 9.53
C GLU A 6 -10.26 -10.21 8.68
N VAL A 7 -11.23 -9.61 7.98
CA VAL A 7 -12.11 -10.34 7.06
C VAL A 7 -11.47 -10.47 5.68
N THR A 8 -10.91 -9.35 5.17
CA THR A 8 -10.45 -9.27 3.79
C THR A 8 -9.03 -9.76 3.58
N GLN A 9 -8.22 -9.81 4.64
CA GLN A 9 -6.78 -10.05 4.56
C GLN A 9 -6.08 -9.02 3.67
N ASN A 10 -6.68 -7.84 3.53
CA ASN A 10 -6.26 -6.76 2.63
C ASN A 10 -5.75 -5.60 3.49
N VAL A 11 -4.43 -5.55 3.72
CA VAL A 11 -3.83 -4.58 4.64
C VAL A 11 -3.61 -3.21 4.04
N LEU A 12 -3.86 -3.04 2.75
CA LEU A 12 -3.76 -1.75 2.07
C LEU A 12 -5.12 -1.22 1.61
N ASN A 13 -6.20 -1.90 1.96
CA ASN A 13 -7.56 -1.54 1.57
C ASN A 13 -7.69 -1.32 0.06
N ILE A 14 -7.08 -2.22 -0.72
CA ILE A 14 -7.12 -2.17 -2.18
C ILE A 14 -8.56 -2.36 -2.63
N ARG A 15 -9.07 -1.42 -3.42
CA ARG A 15 -10.42 -1.46 -3.89
C ARG A 15 -10.62 -2.53 -4.94
N TYR A 16 -11.77 -3.19 -4.88
CA TYR A 16 -12.15 -4.18 -5.88
C TYR A 16 -12.42 -3.50 -7.21
N ASN A 17 -11.87 -4.06 -8.28
CA ASN A 17 -12.13 -3.66 -9.65
C ASN A 17 -12.17 -4.94 -10.47
N GLU A 18 -13.29 -5.19 -11.12
CA GLU A 18 -13.46 -6.44 -11.88
C GLU A 18 -12.51 -6.59 -13.06
N SER A 19 -11.86 -5.48 -13.48
CA SER A 19 -10.82 -5.53 -14.51
C SER A 19 -9.48 -6.08 -14.00
N ASN A 20 -9.29 -6.09 -12.68
CA ASN A 20 -8.06 -6.56 -12.05
C ASN A 20 -8.30 -7.85 -11.28
N LYS A 21 -7.43 -8.83 -11.54
CA LYS A 21 -7.43 -10.06 -10.76
C LYS A 21 -6.04 -10.25 -10.20
N TRP A 22 -5.88 -9.94 -8.92
CA TRP A 22 -4.59 -10.05 -8.24
C TRP A 22 -4.32 -11.50 -7.86
N LYS A 23 -3.06 -11.87 -7.87
CA LYS A 23 -2.66 -13.19 -7.35
C LYS A 23 -3.10 -13.31 -5.90
N GLY A 24 -3.73 -14.42 -5.55
CA GLY A 24 -4.24 -14.68 -4.21
C GLY A 24 -5.55 -13.98 -3.88
N GLN A 25 -6.13 -13.25 -4.82
CA GLN A 25 -7.45 -12.65 -4.62
C GLN A 25 -8.52 -13.73 -4.70
N SER A 26 -9.40 -13.76 -3.70
CA SER A 26 -10.46 -14.75 -3.62
C SER A 26 -11.87 -14.16 -3.78
N GLY A 27 -11.98 -12.84 -3.83
CA GLY A 27 -13.29 -12.21 -4.02
C GLY A 27 -13.29 -10.74 -3.62
N SER A 28 -14.44 -10.25 -3.20
CA SER A 28 -14.60 -8.88 -2.73
C SER A 28 -15.53 -8.83 -1.52
N TYR A 29 -15.35 -7.79 -0.72
CA TYR A 29 -16.17 -7.56 0.46
C TYR A 29 -16.29 -6.05 0.68
N LYS A 30 -17.51 -5.54 0.65
CA LYS A 30 -17.80 -4.09 0.83
C LYS A 30 -16.93 -3.19 -0.05
N GLY A 31 -16.71 -3.63 -1.29
CA GLY A 31 -15.94 -2.84 -2.26
C GLY A 31 -14.44 -3.01 -2.19
N PHE A 32 -13.94 -3.86 -1.30
CA PHE A 32 -12.50 -4.14 -1.17
C PHE A 32 -12.19 -5.54 -1.66
N CYS A 33 -10.98 -5.72 -2.21
CA CYS A 33 -10.50 -7.05 -2.56
C CYS A 33 -10.35 -7.91 -1.30
N VAL A 34 -10.68 -9.20 -1.43
CA VAL A 34 -10.40 -10.20 -0.40
C VAL A 34 -9.25 -11.06 -0.90
N PHE A 35 -8.26 -11.28 -0.05
CA PHE A 35 -7.08 -12.10 -0.37
C PHE A 35 -7.03 -13.33 0.52
N GLU A 36 -6.31 -14.35 0.05
CA GLU A 36 -6.12 -15.59 0.82
C GLU A 36 -5.30 -15.34 2.09
N ASN A 37 -4.36 -14.38 2.03
CA ASN A 37 -3.60 -13.94 3.20
C ASN A 37 -3.11 -12.51 2.96
N THR A 38 -2.58 -11.90 4.03
CA THR A 38 -2.14 -10.49 3.98
C THR A 38 -0.97 -10.27 3.02
N ASP A 39 -0.09 -11.25 2.87
CA ASP A 39 1.08 -11.11 1.98
C ASP A 39 0.66 -10.92 0.53
N TYR A 40 -0.41 -11.57 0.10
CA TYR A 40 -0.94 -11.34 -1.25
C TYR A 40 -1.45 -9.92 -1.43
N SER A 41 -2.03 -9.31 -0.40
CA SER A 41 -2.45 -7.91 -0.50
C SER A 41 -1.25 -6.97 -0.60
N ILE A 42 -0.17 -7.27 0.12
CA ILE A 42 1.07 -6.49 0.02
C ILE A 42 1.66 -6.63 -1.38
N ARG A 43 1.68 -7.84 -1.92
CA ARG A 43 2.14 -8.09 -3.29
C ARG A 43 1.36 -7.26 -4.30
N ALA A 44 0.04 -7.21 -4.17
CA ALA A 44 -0.80 -6.40 -5.05
C ALA A 44 -0.44 -4.92 -4.94
N GLY A 45 -0.23 -4.42 -3.72
CA GLY A 45 0.21 -3.05 -3.49
C GLY A 45 1.55 -2.73 -4.15
N ILE A 46 2.49 -3.66 -4.08
CA ILE A 46 3.79 -3.52 -4.75
C ILE A 46 3.60 -3.36 -6.26
N LYS A 47 2.73 -4.17 -6.84
CA LYS A 47 2.43 -4.07 -8.29
C LYS A 47 1.78 -2.74 -8.65
N ILE A 48 0.90 -2.24 -7.79
CA ILE A 48 0.26 -0.93 -7.99
C ILE A 48 1.32 0.18 -7.97
N LEU A 49 2.22 0.18 -7.00
CA LEU A 49 3.27 1.19 -6.91
C LEU A 49 4.23 1.12 -8.09
N ARG A 50 4.52 -0.07 -8.58
CA ARG A 50 5.33 -0.24 -9.80
C ARG A 50 4.63 0.34 -11.03
N SER A 51 3.32 0.18 -11.11
CA SER A 51 2.51 0.78 -12.18
C SER A 51 2.57 2.30 -12.10
N TYR A 52 2.48 2.87 -10.89
CA TYR A 52 2.62 4.31 -10.69
C TYR A 52 3.98 4.80 -11.17
N ASN A 53 5.05 4.09 -10.80
CA ASN A 53 6.41 4.46 -11.18
C ASN A 53 6.57 4.56 -12.71
N LYS A 54 5.96 3.64 -13.43
CA LYS A 54 5.98 3.67 -14.90
C LYS A 54 5.30 4.90 -15.48
N ARG A 55 4.38 5.51 -14.74
CA ARG A 55 3.65 6.71 -15.16
C ARG A 55 4.23 7.99 -14.58
N GLY A 56 5.43 7.91 -13.96
CA GLY A 56 6.08 9.08 -13.38
C GLY A 56 5.61 9.44 -11.97
N ILE A 57 4.78 8.61 -11.34
CA ILE A 57 4.32 8.81 -9.97
C ILE A 57 5.29 8.08 -9.05
N LYS A 58 6.31 8.79 -8.55
CA LYS A 58 7.48 8.15 -7.95
C LYS A 58 7.78 8.55 -6.51
N ASN A 59 7.36 9.75 -6.09
CA ASN A 59 7.65 10.22 -4.74
C ASN A 59 6.48 9.95 -3.79
N ILE A 60 6.75 10.04 -2.50
CA ILE A 60 5.75 9.73 -1.47
C ILE A 60 4.47 10.54 -1.66
N ARG A 61 4.59 11.86 -1.87
CA ARG A 61 3.43 12.73 -2.01
C ARG A 61 2.55 12.30 -3.17
N ASP A 62 3.14 12.11 -4.34
CA ASP A 62 2.39 11.77 -5.55
C ASP A 62 1.78 10.37 -5.45
N ILE A 63 2.51 9.43 -4.87
CA ILE A 63 2.02 8.07 -4.66
C ILE A 63 0.79 8.07 -3.76
N ILE A 64 0.86 8.78 -2.63
CA ILE A 64 -0.26 8.81 -1.69
C ILE A 64 -1.46 9.54 -2.31
N LYS A 65 -1.23 10.61 -3.06
CA LYS A 65 -2.33 11.30 -3.76
C LYS A 65 -3.06 10.39 -4.75
N ALA A 66 -2.32 9.53 -5.42
CA ALA A 66 -2.91 8.58 -6.36
C ALA A 66 -3.62 7.43 -5.64
N PHE A 67 -3.01 6.94 -4.56
CA PHE A 67 -3.52 5.78 -3.82
C PHE A 67 -4.70 6.14 -2.91
N ALA A 68 -4.63 7.29 -2.27
CA ALA A 68 -5.64 7.77 -1.31
C ALA A 68 -6.05 9.21 -1.68
N PRO A 69 -6.83 9.37 -2.76
CA PRO A 69 -7.13 10.69 -3.30
C PRO A 69 -7.94 11.56 -2.33
N PRO A 70 -7.79 12.91 -2.43
CA PRO A 70 -8.45 13.84 -1.50
C PRO A 70 -9.98 13.75 -1.46
N SER A 71 -10.60 13.27 -2.54
CA SER A 71 -12.05 13.12 -2.59
C SER A 71 -12.58 12.06 -1.61
N GLU A 72 -11.71 11.15 -1.16
CA GLU A 72 -12.09 10.02 -0.31
C GLU A 72 -11.32 9.98 1.02
N ASN A 73 -10.26 10.78 1.17
CA ASN A 73 -9.33 10.68 2.29
C ASN A 73 -8.81 12.04 2.71
N ASP A 74 -8.31 12.13 3.97
CA ASP A 74 -7.47 13.25 4.38
C ASP A 74 -6.05 12.96 3.90
N THR A 75 -5.80 13.27 2.64
CA THR A 75 -4.55 12.95 1.96
C THR A 75 -3.34 13.61 2.60
N GLU A 76 -3.47 14.89 3.02
CA GLU A 76 -2.34 15.59 3.66
C GLU A 76 -1.97 14.95 4.99
N LYS A 77 -2.94 14.53 5.79
CA LYS A 77 -2.67 13.83 7.03
C LYS A 77 -1.98 12.50 6.77
N TYR A 78 -2.40 11.79 5.73
CA TYR A 78 -1.80 10.53 5.31
C TYR A 78 -0.32 10.74 4.95
N ILE A 79 -0.03 11.75 4.12
CA ILE A 79 1.34 12.08 3.72
C ILE A 79 2.20 12.41 4.95
N LYS A 80 1.69 13.27 5.84
CA LYS A 80 2.41 13.66 7.05
C LYS A 80 2.73 12.46 7.93
N SER A 81 1.78 11.55 8.10
CA SER A 81 1.96 10.37 8.94
C SER A 81 3.01 9.43 8.37
N VAL A 82 2.96 9.16 7.06
CA VAL A 82 3.94 8.31 6.41
C VAL A 82 5.34 8.92 6.51
N CYS A 83 5.47 10.22 6.27
CA CYS A 83 6.76 10.90 6.37
C CYS A 83 7.29 10.88 7.81
N ARG A 84 6.43 11.08 8.79
CA ARG A 84 6.85 11.04 10.19
C ARG A 84 7.33 9.65 10.60
N TRP A 85 6.61 8.61 10.19
CA TRP A 85 6.96 7.24 10.58
C TRP A 85 8.19 6.70 9.87
N THR A 86 8.46 7.16 8.65
CA THR A 86 9.63 6.72 7.88
C THR A 86 10.85 7.61 8.08
N GLY A 87 10.65 8.85 8.48
CA GLY A 87 11.71 9.86 8.52
C GLY A 87 12.03 10.44 7.13
N TYR A 88 11.24 10.10 6.12
CA TYR A 88 11.47 10.56 4.74
C TYR A 88 10.72 11.86 4.46
N ASP A 89 11.29 12.65 3.54
CA ASP A 89 10.67 13.85 3.00
C ASP A 89 9.57 13.46 2.00
N PRO A 90 8.48 14.27 1.84
CA PRO A 90 7.43 13.95 0.87
C PRO A 90 7.91 13.81 -0.58
N GLN A 91 9.05 14.41 -0.91
CA GLN A 91 9.63 14.34 -2.25
C GLN A 91 10.52 13.11 -2.44
N MET A 92 10.72 12.31 -1.39
CA MET A 92 11.53 11.10 -1.49
C MET A 92 10.95 10.15 -2.53
N GLU A 93 11.77 9.75 -3.50
CA GLU A 93 11.39 8.77 -4.49
C GLU A 93 11.69 7.36 -4.01
N LEU A 94 10.82 6.43 -4.37
CA LEU A 94 10.99 5.03 -3.98
C LEU A 94 11.94 4.34 -4.96
N THR A 95 13.22 4.66 -4.85
CA THR A 95 14.26 4.21 -5.79
C THR A 95 14.88 2.86 -5.44
N SER A 96 14.57 2.33 -4.27
CA SER A 96 15.14 1.04 -3.83
C SER A 96 14.10 0.23 -3.09
N PRO A 97 14.28 -1.11 -3.00
CA PRO A 97 13.39 -1.95 -2.20
C PRO A 97 13.35 -1.57 -0.73
N VAL A 98 14.47 -1.07 -0.18
CA VAL A 98 14.51 -0.64 1.23
C VAL A 98 13.59 0.55 1.45
N ILE A 99 13.72 1.59 0.62
CA ILE A 99 12.86 2.77 0.73
C ILE A 99 11.40 2.38 0.52
N ALA A 100 11.11 1.58 -0.50
CA ALA A 100 9.75 1.13 -0.78
C ALA A 100 9.16 0.35 0.40
N SER A 101 9.95 -0.52 1.04
CA SER A 101 9.48 -1.32 2.17
C SER A 101 9.09 -0.46 3.37
N MET A 102 9.85 0.59 3.65
CA MET A 102 9.56 1.53 4.72
C MET A 102 8.25 2.27 4.44
N VAL A 103 8.08 2.75 3.22
CA VAL A 103 6.89 3.51 2.81
C VAL A 103 5.65 2.61 2.84
N ILE A 104 5.73 1.41 2.28
CA ILE A 104 4.59 0.49 2.26
C ILE A 104 4.20 0.08 3.68
N ALA A 105 5.16 -0.20 4.56
CA ALA A 105 4.85 -0.52 5.95
C ALA A 105 4.13 0.64 6.64
N ALA A 106 4.53 1.88 6.36
CA ALA A 106 3.85 3.05 6.88
C ALA A 106 2.44 3.21 6.32
N MET A 107 2.25 2.90 5.02
CA MET A 107 0.93 2.93 4.40
C MET A 107 0.00 1.89 5.04
N ILE A 108 0.50 0.69 5.31
CA ILE A 108 -0.26 -0.35 6.00
C ILE A 108 -0.69 0.14 7.39
N ARG A 109 0.22 0.78 8.11
CA ARG A 109 -0.10 1.34 9.42
C ARG A 109 -1.19 2.41 9.33
N MET A 110 -1.13 3.26 8.31
CA MET A 110 -2.16 4.27 8.09
C MET A 110 -3.51 3.65 7.77
N GLU A 111 -3.52 2.59 6.95
CA GLU A 111 -4.76 1.95 6.50
C GLU A 111 -5.41 1.11 7.59
N THR A 112 -4.63 0.40 8.38
CA THR A 112 -5.16 -0.62 9.30
C THR A 112 -4.73 -0.46 10.75
N GLY A 113 -3.70 0.32 11.02
CA GLY A 113 -3.08 0.41 12.33
C GLY A 113 -2.06 -0.69 12.61
N LEU A 114 -1.93 -1.67 11.72
CA LEU A 114 -0.94 -2.73 11.89
C LEU A 114 0.48 -2.18 11.74
N GLN A 115 1.36 -2.58 12.64
CA GLN A 115 2.77 -2.20 12.57
C GLN A 115 3.60 -3.40 12.12
N LEU A 116 3.49 -3.73 10.83
CA LEU A 116 4.30 -4.77 10.23
C LEU A 116 5.74 -4.27 10.06
N SER A 117 6.70 -5.17 10.18
CA SER A 117 8.10 -4.77 10.01
C SER A 117 8.38 -4.48 8.54
N ALA A 118 9.22 -3.48 8.29
CA ALA A 118 9.67 -3.18 6.93
C ALA A 118 10.44 -4.36 6.34
N SER A 119 11.14 -5.14 7.17
CA SER A 119 11.86 -6.31 6.67
C SER A 119 10.92 -7.36 6.08
N HIS A 120 9.74 -7.56 6.67
CA HIS A 120 8.73 -8.47 6.12
C HIS A 120 8.25 -7.98 4.74
N VAL A 121 7.97 -6.69 4.63
CA VAL A 121 7.57 -6.09 3.35
C VAL A 121 8.69 -6.21 2.33
N TYR A 122 9.93 -5.97 2.76
CA TYR A 122 11.11 -6.10 1.90
C TYR A 122 11.20 -7.50 1.27
N GLU A 123 11.01 -8.54 2.08
CA GLU A 123 11.02 -9.92 1.58
C GLU A 123 9.99 -10.14 0.48
N ILE A 124 8.80 -9.56 0.64
CA ILE A 124 7.76 -9.68 -0.38
C ILE A 124 8.17 -8.92 -1.65
N ILE A 125 8.77 -7.72 -1.50
CA ILE A 125 9.22 -6.92 -2.64
C ILE A 125 10.22 -7.69 -3.50
N ILE A 126 11.26 -8.24 -2.87
CA ILE A 126 12.32 -8.93 -3.62
C ILE A 126 11.84 -10.24 -4.25
N ASN A 127 10.77 -10.82 -3.74
CA ASN A 127 10.18 -12.05 -4.28
C ASN A 127 9.03 -11.78 -5.26
N THR A 128 8.69 -10.53 -5.51
CA THR A 128 7.63 -10.15 -6.45
C THR A 128 8.24 -9.71 -7.78
N LYS A 129 7.93 -10.46 -8.82
CA LYS A 129 8.40 -10.15 -10.18
C LYS A 129 7.53 -9.11 -10.87
#